data_59a42c53b9ab2e2ad5a4055ff982080d
#
_entry.id   59a42c53b9ab2e2ad5a4055ff982080d
#
_cell.length_a   1.000
_cell.length_b   1.000
_cell.length_c   1.000
_cell.angle_alpha   90.00
_cell.angle_beta   90.00
_cell.angle_gamma   90.00
#
_symmetry.space_group_name_H-M   'P 1'
#
loop_
_entity.id
_entity.type
_entity.pdbx_description
1 polymer ?
#
loop_
_entity_poly.entity_id
_entity_poly.type
_entity_poly.pdbx_seq_one_letter_code
_entity_poly.pdbx_strand_id
1 'polypeptide(L)'
;MSFGVGIFLAGDSFPRDCHVENELRARLAPFFTQWIGQQAVLDRAAAGQFQSGIGQRLSALDRLLAGGDQEAGADPEVVLLGRSSGARVASLMALRRPVGKLVCLGYPFRAPGYVLEPQRFGHLASISVPTLLIQGVSDMYGGIELTETYPLSPMIRLAFVAADHALSVSARVWDRIAQLIMAHCAGTDVAASAFDENYYLHANPDVAAAVARGTFASGGHHYRAHGRREGRSFRLLPLDVPPG
;
A
#
# COMPACT_ATOMS: atom_id res chain seq x y z
N MET A 1 -20.38 -4.71 -5.27
CA MET A 1 -19.71 -3.44 -4.91
C MET A 1 -18.63 -3.23 -5.94
N SER A 2 -18.62 -2.10 -6.63
CA SER A 2 -17.60 -1.80 -7.64
C SER A 2 -16.81 -0.59 -7.17
N PHE A 3 -15.49 -0.68 -7.28
CA PHE A 3 -14.57 0.42 -7.02
C PHE A 3 -14.39 1.25 -8.30
N GLY A 4 -13.80 2.42 -8.20
CA GLY A 4 -13.50 3.24 -9.35
C GLY A 4 -12.45 2.62 -10.29
N VAL A 5 -11.56 3.43 -10.84
CA VAL A 5 -10.51 2.99 -11.76
C VAL A 5 -9.28 2.51 -10.99
N GLY A 6 -8.90 1.24 -11.16
CA GLY A 6 -7.65 0.69 -10.64
C GLY A 6 -6.51 0.87 -11.65
N ILE A 7 -5.42 1.54 -11.26
CA ILE A 7 -4.23 1.74 -12.10
C ILE A 7 -3.04 1.05 -11.46
N PHE A 8 -2.47 0.05 -12.13
CA PHE A 8 -1.32 -0.68 -11.63
C PHE A 8 -0.01 -0.20 -12.28
N LEU A 9 1.00 0.02 -11.42
CA LEU A 9 2.33 0.48 -11.79
C LEU A 9 3.37 -0.56 -11.37
N ALA A 10 4.05 -1.15 -12.36
CA ALA A 10 5.04 -2.20 -12.14
C ALA A 10 6.36 -1.68 -11.53
N GLY A 11 7.23 -2.60 -11.10
CA GLY A 11 8.61 -2.34 -10.73
C GLY A 11 9.53 -2.11 -11.94
N ASP A 12 10.84 -1.88 -11.67
CA ASP A 12 11.84 -1.62 -12.72
C ASP A 12 12.14 -2.84 -13.61
N SER A 13 11.74 -4.03 -13.17
CA SER A 13 11.94 -5.28 -13.90
C SER A 13 10.91 -5.53 -15.00
N PHE A 14 9.89 -4.67 -15.13
CA PHE A 14 8.87 -4.82 -16.17
C PHE A 14 9.50 -4.86 -17.59
N PRO A 15 9.05 -5.74 -18.50
CA PRO A 15 7.93 -6.68 -18.36
C PRO A 15 8.30 -8.06 -17.77
N ARG A 16 9.56 -8.29 -17.38
CA ARG A 16 10.04 -9.60 -16.90
C ARG A 16 9.41 -10.04 -15.58
N ASP A 17 9.06 -9.07 -14.70
CA ASP A 17 8.46 -9.29 -13.39
C ASP A 17 7.03 -8.74 -13.37
N CYS A 18 6.11 -9.50 -13.98
CA CYS A 18 4.69 -9.14 -14.06
C CYS A 18 3.79 -10.02 -13.18
N HIS A 19 4.38 -10.96 -12.41
CA HIS A 19 3.58 -11.91 -11.61
C HIS A 19 2.70 -11.19 -10.59
N VAL A 20 3.19 -10.15 -9.93
CA VAL A 20 2.39 -9.38 -8.94
C VAL A 20 1.17 -8.73 -9.61
N GLU A 21 1.36 -8.14 -10.80
CA GLU A 21 0.24 -7.58 -11.57
C GLU A 21 -0.77 -8.67 -11.95
N ASN A 22 -0.29 -9.81 -12.43
CA ASN A 22 -1.13 -10.92 -12.86
C ASN A 22 -1.96 -11.49 -11.69
N GLU A 23 -1.34 -11.70 -10.53
CA GLU A 23 -2.00 -12.20 -9.33
C GLU A 23 -3.06 -11.23 -8.81
N LEU A 24 -2.75 -9.93 -8.80
CA LEU A 24 -3.71 -8.91 -8.40
C LEU A 24 -4.82 -8.73 -9.42
N ARG A 25 -4.49 -8.67 -10.72
CA ARG A 25 -5.48 -8.52 -11.79
C ARG A 25 -6.50 -9.64 -11.78
N ALA A 26 -6.04 -10.89 -11.64
CA ALA A 26 -6.92 -12.06 -11.61
C ALA A 26 -7.96 -11.99 -10.47
N ARG A 27 -7.59 -11.40 -9.33
CA ARG A 27 -8.42 -11.33 -8.13
C ARG A 27 -9.22 -10.05 -7.98
N LEU A 28 -8.70 -8.94 -8.46
CA LEU A 28 -9.22 -7.62 -8.16
C LEU A 28 -9.91 -6.94 -9.35
N ALA A 29 -9.51 -7.22 -10.59
CA ALA A 29 -10.08 -6.55 -11.76
C ALA A 29 -11.61 -6.63 -11.84
N PRO A 30 -12.28 -7.73 -11.45
CA PRO A 30 -13.74 -7.81 -11.47
C PRO A 30 -14.44 -6.84 -10.50
N PHE A 31 -13.73 -6.28 -9.54
CA PHE A 31 -14.26 -5.34 -8.55
C PHE A 31 -13.99 -3.88 -8.88
N PHE A 32 -13.27 -3.60 -9.95
CA PHE A 32 -13.04 -2.25 -10.47
C PHE A 32 -13.92 -1.97 -11.68
N THR A 33 -14.35 -0.72 -11.85
CA THR A 33 -15.04 -0.31 -13.08
C THR A 33 -14.12 -0.44 -14.29
N GLN A 34 -12.82 -0.20 -14.07
CA GLN A 34 -11.77 -0.39 -15.05
C GLN A 34 -10.46 -0.78 -14.36
N TRP A 35 -9.73 -1.72 -14.96
CA TRP A 35 -8.35 -2.05 -14.57
C TRP A 35 -7.38 -1.63 -15.66
N ILE A 36 -6.44 -0.77 -15.32
CA ILE A 36 -5.39 -0.27 -16.21
C ILE A 36 -4.05 -0.81 -15.70
N GLY A 37 -3.53 -1.84 -16.35
CA GLY A 37 -2.22 -2.42 -16.03
C GLY A 37 -1.06 -1.59 -16.60
N GLN A 38 0.18 -1.94 -16.24
CA GLN A 38 1.37 -1.16 -16.64
C GLN A 38 1.48 -0.97 -18.18
N GLN A 39 1.23 -1.99 -18.99
CA GLN A 39 1.30 -1.83 -20.44
C GLN A 39 0.24 -0.82 -20.92
N ALA A 40 -0.98 -0.93 -20.44
CA ALA A 40 -2.04 0.02 -20.81
C ALA A 40 -1.76 1.46 -20.36
N VAL A 41 -1.01 1.66 -19.27
CA VAL A 41 -0.51 3.00 -18.87
C VAL A 41 0.43 3.54 -19.94
N LEU A 42 1.36 2.73 -20.45
CA LEU A 42 2.29 3.15 -21.51
C LEU A 42 1.57 3.50 -22.81
N ASP A 43 0.65 2.64 -23.22
CA ASP A 43 -0.09 2.79 -24.48
C ASP A 43 -0.95 4.07 -24.44
N ARG A 44 -1.74 4.25 -23.40
CA ARG A 44 -2.63 5.43 -23.24
C ARG A 44 -1.89 6.74 -23.03
N ALA A 45 -0.74 6.69 -22.34
CA ALA A 45 0.11 7.86 -22.16
C ALA A 45 0.97 8.18 -23.40
N ALA A 46 0.88 7.40 -24.48
CA ALA A 46 1.77 7.48 -25.63
C ALA A 46 3.26 7.52 -25.22
N ALA A 47 3.62 6.72 -24.19
CA ALA A 47 4.94 6.76 -23.58
C ALA A 47 5.98 5.88 -24.32
N GLY A 48 5.56 5.10 -25.31
CA GLY A 48 6.43 4.18 -26.02
C GLY A 48 6.91 3.02 -25.15
N GLN A 49 8.22 2.78 -25.12
CA GLN A 49 8.79 1.72 -24.31
C GLN A 49 8.85 2.09 -22.81
N PHE A 50 8.81 1.06 -21.96
CA PHE A 50 8.96 1.24 -20.51
C PHE A 50 10.31 1.86 -20.15
N GLN A 51 10.26 2.91 -19.36
CA GLN A 51 11.43 3.59 -18.81
C GLN A 51 11.45 3.40 -17.28
N SER A 52 12.57 3.00 -16.72
CA SER A 52 12.71 2.79 -15.27
C SER A 52 12.81 4.09 -14.45
N GLY A 53 13.11 5.22 -15.11
CA GLY A 53 13.26 6.53 -14.49
C GLY A 53 11.97 7.02 -13.82
N ILE A 54 12.02 7.36 -12.53
CA ILE A 54 10.86 7.82 -11.75
C ILE A 54 10.18 9.03 -12.41
N GLY A 55 10.97 10.02 -12.88
CA GLY A 55 10.43 11.24 -13.51
C GLY A 55 9.64 10.95 -14.79
N GLN A 56 10.16 10.07 -15.65
CA GLN A 56 9.50 9.68 -16.91
C GLN A 56 8.18 8.94 -16.63
N ARG A 57 8.19 8.05 -15.64
CA ARG A 57 7.00 7.30 -15.23
C ARG A 57 5.94 8.19 -14.58
N LEU A 58 6.36 9.17 -13.78
CA LEU A 58 5.45 10.20 -13.26
C LEU A 58 4.82 11.00 -14.39
N SER A 59 5.59 11.41 -15.40
CA SER A 59 5.05 12.14 -16.55
C SER A 59 4.07 11.30 -17.37
N ALA A 60 4.33 9.99 -17.53
CA ALA A 60 3.40 9.09 -18.20
C ALA A 60 2.09 8.94 -17.43
N LEU A 61 2.17 8.72 -16.11
CA LEU A 61 0.98 8.61 -15.26
C LEU A 61 0.21 9.94 -15.21
N ASP A 62 0.91 11.07 -15.16
CA ASP A 62 0.29 12.39 -15.15
C ASP A 62 -0.51 12.66 -16.44
N ARG A 63 0.06 12.30 -17.61
CA ARG A 63 -0.67 12.37 -18.89
C ARG A 63 -1.91 11.47 -18.90
N LEU A 64 -1.80 10.25 -18.39
CA LEU A 64 -2.94 9.34 -18.29
C LEU A 64 -4.06 9.94 -17.44
N LEU A 65 -3.73 10.48 -16.27
CA LEU A 65 -4.70 11.09 -15.35
C LEU A 65 -5.27 12.42 -15.87
N ALA A 66 -4.52 13.15 -16.70
CA ALA A 66 -4.99 14.38 -17.33
C ALA A 66 -5.88 14.14 -18.55
N GLY A 67 -5.71 12.99 -19.24
CA GLY A 67 -6.43 12.63 -20.47
C GLY A 67 -7.70 11.83 -20.24
N GLY A 68 -8.10 11.57 -19.00
CA GLY A 68 -9.40 10.96 -18.71
C GLY A 68 -10.51 11.87 -19.24
N ASP A 69 -11.34 11.34 -20.15
CA ASP A 69 -12.53 12.03 -20.66
C ASP A 69 -13.42 12.42 -19.49
N GLN A 70 -13.36 13.69 -19.09
CA GLN A 70 -14.29 14.29 -18.13
C GLN A 70 -15.63 14.48 -18.84
N GLU A 71 -16.34 13.40 -19.15
CA GLU A 71 -17.77 13.50 -19.35
C GLU A 71 -18.42 13.75 -18.00
N ALA A 72 -19.20 14.81 -17.94
CA ALA A 72 -19.81 15.39 -16.76
C ALA A 72 -20.56 14.35 -15.88
N GLY A 73 -19.92 13.87 -14.87
CA GLY A 73 -20.44 12.98 -13.83
C GLY A 73 -19.30 12.66 -12.89
N ALA A 74 -19.49 12.65 -11.59
CA ALA A 74 -18.47 12.51 -10.55
C ALA A 74 -17.26 11.68 -10.99
N ASP A 75 -16.05 12.27 -10.97
CA ASP A 75 -14.79 11.59 -11.33
C ASP A 75 -14.73 10.22 -10.65
N PRO A 76 -14.55 9.12 -11.40
CA PRO A 76 -14.46 7.81 -10.79
C PRO A 76 -13.26 7.82 -9.83
N GLU A 77 -13.47 7.36 -8.61
CA GLU A 77 -12.40 7.27 -7.62
C GLU A 77 -11.21 6.48 -8.19
N VAL A 78 -10.06 7.12 -8.30
CA VAL A 78 -8.83 6.49 -8.79
C VAL A 78 -8.14 5.79 -7.63
N VAL A 79 -7.85 4.50 -7.79
CA VAL A 79 -7.02 3.70 -6.89
C VAL A 79 -5.69 3.42 -7.58
N LEU A 80 -4.61 3.96 -7.05
CA LEU A 80 -3.26 3.65 -7.54
C LEU A 80 -2.71 2.43 -6.80
N LEU A 81 -2.27 1.43 -7.56
CA LEU A 81 -1.58 0.26 -7.04
C LEU A 81 -0.17 0.24 -7.61
N GLY A 82 0.84 0.18 -6.76
CA GLY A 82 2.22 0.20 -7.21
C GLY A 82 3.05 -0.93 -6.60
N ARG A 83 3.94 -1.52 -7.41
CA ARG A 83 4.90 -2.54 -7.01
C ARG A 83 6.30 -1.96 -7.03
N SER A 84 7.09 -2.09 -5.93
CA SER A 84 8.49 -1.65 -5.87
C SER A 84 8.64 -0.17 -6.28
N SER A 85 9.46 0.15 -7.28
CA SER A 85 9.59 1.51 -7.81
C SER A 85 8.28 2.08 -8.36
N GLY A 86 7.35 1.23 -8.81
CA GLY A 86 5.98 1.63 -9.14
C GLY A 86 5.22 2.19 -7.95
N ALA A 87 5.45 1.64 -6.75
CA ALA A 87 4.89 2.18 -5.51
C ALA A 87 5.44 3.59 -5.19
N ARG A 88 6.72 3.85 -5.50
CA ARG A 88 7.28 5.21 -5.40
C ARG A 88 6.62 6.18 -6.40
N VAL A 89 6.41 5.74 -7.63
CA VAL A 89 5.70 6.56 -8.63
C VAL A 89 4.28 6.85 -8.16
N ALA A 90 3.54 5.83 -7.70
CA ALA A 90 2.18 5.98 -7.21
C ALA A 90 2.09 6.96 -6.01
N SER A 91 2.98 6.80 -5.01
CA SER A 91 3.00 7.66 -3.82
C SER A 91 3.39 9.11 -4.14
N LEU A 92 4.34 9.32 -5.04
CA LEU A 92 4.70 10.67 -5.51
C LEU A 92 3.58 11.31 -6.34
N MET A 93 2.82 10.53 -7.12
CA MET A 93 1.66 11.03 -7.86
C MET A 93 0.53 11.43 -6.92
N ALA A 94 0.29 10.67 -5.86
CA ALA A 94 -0.74 10.98 -4.85
C ALA A 94 -0.51 12.34 -4.13
N LEU A 95 0.70 12.88 -4.17
CA LEU A 95 1.01 14.24 -3.69
C LEU A 95 0.76 15.34 -4.74
N ARG A 96 0.56 14.96 -6.01
CA ARG A 96 0.42 15.89 -7.13
C ARG A 96 -0.99 15.99 -7.68
N ARG A 97 -1.72 14.89 -7.58
CA ARG A 97 -3.08 14.72 -8.12
C ARG A 97 -4.01 14.13 -7.07
N PRO A 98 -5.27 14.52 -7.05
CA PRO A 98 -6.26 13.86 -6.22
C PRO A 98 -6.41 12.40 -6.68
N VAL A 99 -6.23 11.47 -5.75
CA VAL A 99 -6.50 10.04 -5.91
C VAL A 99 -7.30 9.57 -4.70
N GLY A 100 -8.17 8.61 -4.89
CA GLY A 100 -9.03 8.13 -3.82
C GLY A 100 -8.26 7.28 -2.81
N LYS A 101 -7.43 6.36 -3.30
CA LYS A 101 -6.67 5.43 -2.46
C LYS A 101 -5.33 5.05 -3.10
N LEU A 102 -4.42 4.62 -2.24
CA LEU A 102 -3.09 4.15 -2.63
C LEU A 102 -2.82 2.78 -2.03
N VAL A 103 -2.28 1.87 -2.84
CA VAL A 103 -1.79 0.56 -2.43
C VAL A 103 -0.33 0.42 -2.89
N CYS A 104 0.57 0.17 -1.95
CA CYS A 104 1.99 -0.04 -2.20
C CYS A 104 2.39 -1.47 -1.83
N LEU A 105 2.98 -2.22 -2.77
CA LEU A 105 3.46 -3.57 -2.54
C LEU A 105 4.99 -3.60 -2.68
N GLY A 106 5.69 -4.08 -1.64
CA GLY A 106 7.14 -4.14 -1.63
C GLY A 106 7.77 -2.78 -1.89
N TYR A 107 7.44 -1.78 -1.08
CA TYR A 107 7.95 -0.41 -1.24
C TYR A 107 9.46 -0.37 -1.01
N PRO A 108 10.28 0.20 -1.92
CA PRO A 108 11.74 0.18 -1.80
C PRO A 108 12.24 1.38 -0.98
N PHE A 109 12.22 1.28 0.35
CA PHE A 109 12.63 2.33 1.28
C PHE A 109 14.12 2.68 1.17
N ARG A 110 14.95 1.67 0.89
CA ARG A 110 16.39 1.80 0.70
C ARG A 110 16.87 0.87 -0.41
N ALA A 111 18.05 1.10 -0.94
CA ALA A 111 18.74 0.08 -1.73
C ALA A 111 19.36 -0.98 -0.80
N PRO A 112 19.51 -2.24 -1.25
CA PRO A 112 20.18 -3.27 -0.47
C PRO A 112 21.57 -2.83 -0.04
N GLY A 113 21.92 -2.99 1.25
CA GLY A 113 23.19 -2.58 1.81
C GLY A 113 23.29 -1.11 2.24
N TYR A 114 22.28 -0.28 1.98
CA TYR A 114 22.20 1.10 2.45
C TYR A 114 21.31 1.22 3.69
N VAL A 115 21.66 2.16 4.59
CA VAL A 115 20.93 2.33 5.85
C VAL A 115 19.70 3.20 5.66
N LEU A 116 19.87 4.41 5.15
CA LEU A 116 18.79 5.37 4.94
C LEU A 116 18.96 6.09 3.59
N GLU A 117 17.87 6.24 2.86
CA GLU A 117 17.80 7.00 1.62
C GLU A 117 16.52 7.89 1.64
N PRO A 118 16.56 9.03 2.37
CA PRO A 118 15.39 9.88 2.58
C PRO A 118 14.66 10.31 1.29
N GLN A 119 15.40 10.45 0.19
CA GLN A 119 14.84 10.75 -1.13
C GLN A 119 13.90 9.65 -1.67
N ARG A 120 13.93 8.44 -1.09
CA ARG A 120 13.00 7.37 -1.47
C ARG A 120 11.70 7.43 -0.70
N PHE A 121 11.71 7.80 0.57
CA PHE A 121 10.58 7.65 1.49
C PHE A 121 10.14 8.94 2.20
N GLY A 122 10.96 9.99 2.24
CA GLY A 122 10.68 11.19 3.04
C GLY A 122 9.30 11.80 2.76
N HIS A 123 8.84 11.72 1.52
CA HIS A 123 7.52 12.20 1.12
C HIS A 123 6.35 11.38 1.70
N LEU A 124 6.60 10.16 2.17
CA LEU A 124 5.55 9.32 2.75
C LEU A 124 4.96 9.91 4.04
N ALA A 125 5.73 10.73 4.75
CA ALA A 125 5.25 11.46 5.92
C ALA A 125 4.14 12.48 5.58
N SER A 126 4.09 12.94 4.33
CA SER A 126 3.13 13.94 3.84
C SER A 126 1.95 13.35 3.07
N ILE A 127 1.84 12.03 2.96
CA ILE A 127 0.70 11.39 2.30
C ILE A 127 -0.58 11.69 3.07
N SER A 128 -1.58 12.23 2.36
CA SER A 128 -2.89 12.60 2.92
C SER A 128 -4.03 11.68 2.50
N VAL A 129 -3.78 10.76 1.56
CA VAL A 129 -4.78 9.80 1.09
C VAL A 129 -4.69 8.48 1.85
N PRO A 130 -5.81 7.76 2.07
CA PRO A 130 -5.78 6.43 2.66
C PRO A 130 -4.83 5.51 1.88
N THR A 131 -3.85 4.95 2.56
CA THR A 131 -2.79 4.15 1.95
C THR A 131 -2.64 2.82 2.67
N LEU A 132 -2.60 1.73 1.90
CA LEU A 132 -2.22 0.40 2.36
C LEU A 132 -0.83 0.06 1.82
N LEU A 133 0.12 -0.20 2.71
CA LEU A 133 1.46 -0.63 2.35
C LEU A 133 1.64 -2.08 2.77
N ILE A 134 1.81 -2.97 1.79
CA ILE A 134 2.02 -4.41 1.98
C ILE A 134 3.50 -4.72 1.76
N GLN A 135 4.17 -5.26 2.78
CA GLN A 135 5.62 -5.43 2.76
C GLN A 135 6.03 -6.85 3.17
N GLY A 136 7.06 -7.38 2.51
CA GLY A 136 7.69 -8.62 2.94
C GLY A 136 8.45 -8.43 4.26
N VAL A 137 8.29 -9.35 5.23
CA VAL A 137 9.03 -9.27 6.51
C VAL A 137 10.54 -9.34 6.33
N SER A 138 11.00 -10.02 5.26
CA SER A 138 12.42 -10.20 4.92
C SER A 138 12.82 -9.39 3.68
N ASP A 139 12.07 -8.34 3.34
CA ASP A 139 12.38 -7.50 2.19
C ASP A 139 13.66 -6.69 2.44
N MET A 140 14.70 -6.91 1.64
CA MET A 140 15.98 -6.23 1.76
C MET A 140 15.93 -4.73 1.44
N TYR A 141 14.84 -4.27 0.79
CA TYR A 141 14.57 -2.85 0.53
C TYR A 141 13.82 -2.17 1.67
N GLY A 142 13.52 -2.88 2.74
CA GLY A 142 12.81 -2.44 3.93
C GLY A 142 11.83 -3.51 4.38
N GLY A 143 12.11 -4.19 5.49
CA GLY A 143 11.35 -5.30 6.03
C GLY A 143 10.54 -4.92 7.28
N ILE A 144 10.51 -5.82 8.24
CA ILE A 144 9.70 -5.66 9.47
C ILE A 144 10.11 -4.44 10.30
N GLU A 145 11.34 -3.94 10.17
CA GLU A 145 11.86 -2.78 10.88
C GLU A 145 11.21 -1.45 10.47
N LEU A 146 10.35 -1.43 9.46
CA LEU A 146 9.70 -0.20 8.96
C LEU A 146 8.93 0.54 10.04
N THR A 147 8.36 -0.17 11.00
CA THR A 147 7.54 0.40 12.06
C THR A 147 8.33 1.32 13.01
N GLU A 148 9.66 1.15 13.06
CA GLU A 148 10.54 1.85 14.00
C GLU A 148 11.51 2.80 13.28
N THR A 149 11.70 2.64 11.98
CA THR A 149 12.79 3.28 11.26
C THR A 149 12.36 4.50 10.45
N TYR A 150 11.13 4.50 9.91
CA TYR A 150 10.71 5.50 8.92
C TYR A 150 9.53 6.33 9.39
N PRO A 151 9.57 7.67 9.24
CA PRO A 151 8.43 8.51 9.49
C PRO A 151 7.36 8.28 8.41
N LEU A 152 6.24 7.70 8.79
CA LEU A 152 5.11 7.46 7.91
C LEU A 152 3.91 8.31 8.33
N SER A 153 3.14 8.79 7.35
CA SER A 153 1.88 9.47 7.61
C SER A 153 0.89 8.56 8.37
N PRO A 154 0.06 9.10 9.27
CA PRO A 154 -1.02 8.35 9.92
C PRO A 154 -2.06 7.81 8.94
N MET A 155 -2.05 8.25 7.68
CA MET A 155 -2.88 7.70 6.61
C MET A 155 -2.35 6.37 6.06
N ILE A 156 -1.10 6.01 6.37
CA ILE A 156 -0.46 4.78 5.90
C ILE A 156 -0.68 3.66 6.91
N ARG A 157 -1.24 2.56 6.44
CA ARG A 157 -1.37 1.30 7.19
C ARG A 157 -0.39 0.28 6.63
N LEU A 158 0.29 -0.42 7.53
CA LEU A 158 1.24 -1.48 7.18
C LEU A 158 0.59 -2.85 7.32
N ALA A 159 0.84 -3.71 6.33
CA ALA A 159 0.55 -5.13 6.38
C ALA A 159 1.82 -5.90 5.98
N PHE A 160 2.21 -6.89 6.78
CA PHE A 160 3.38 -7.71 6.50
C PHE A 160 3.00 -9.09 6.01
N VAL A 161 3.78 -9.62 5.07
CA VAL A 161 3.69 -10.99 4.57
C VAL A 161 5.01 -11.70 4.79
N ALA A 162 5.01 -13.00 5.04
CA ALA A 162 6.22 -13.80 5.14
C ALA A 162 6.82 -14.01 3.74
N ALA A 163 7.45 -12.95 3.24
CA ALA A 163 8.06 -12.89 1.92
C ALA A 163 9.29 -11.98 1.93
N ASP A 164 10.08 -12.11 0.89
CA ASP A 164 11.11 -11.15 0.49
C ASP A 164 10.55 -10.06 -0.44
N HIS A 165 11.45 -9.30 -1.07
CA HIS A 165 11.06 -8.27 -2.03
C HIS A 165 10.30 -8.80 -3.24
N ALA A 166 10.54 -10.04 -3.68
CA ALA A 166 9.88 -10.61 -4.85
C ALA A 166 8.39 -10.86 -4.64
N LEU A 167 7.93 -10.99 -3.39
CA LEU A 167 6.55 -11.38 -3.04
C LEU A 167 6.15 -12.73 -3.68
N SER A 168 7.11 -13.67 -3.74
CA SER A 168 6.88 -15.04 -4.23
C SER A 168 6.16 -15.85 -3.15
N VAL A 169 4.86 -15.70 -3.08
CA VAL A 169 4.01 -16.30 -2.05
C VAL A 169 2.96 -17.24 -2.66
N SER A 170 2.33 -18.09 -1.81
CA SER A 170 1.30 -19.01 -2.25
C SER A 170 0.02 -18.30 -2.71
N ALA A 171 -0.81 -18.99 -3.50
CA ALA A 171 -2.12 -18.50 -3.92
C ALA A 171 -3.00 -18.06 -2.73
N ARG A 172 -2.95 -18.83 -1.62
CA ARG A 172 -3.67 -18.48 -0.39
C ARG A 172 -3.24 -17.13 0.19
N VAL A 173 -1.95 -16.81 0.14
CA VAL A 173 -1.44 -15.51 0.61
C VAL A 173 -1.88 -14.41 -0.35
N TRP A 174 -1.87 -14.66 -1.67
CA TRP A 174 -2.43 -13.73 -2.65
C TRP A 174 -3.91 -13.45 -2.43
N ASP A 175 -4.71 -14.47 -2.08
CA ASP A 175 -6.13 -14.30 -1.76
C ASP A 175 -6.30 -13.37 -0.53
N ARG A 176 -5.44 -13.52 0.48
CA ARG A 176 -5.44 -12.63 1.67
C ARG A 176 -5.00 -11.21 1.31
N ILE A 177 -3.97 -11.04 0.48
CA ILE A 177 -3.55 -9.73 -0.01
C ILE A 177 -4.71 -9.05 -0.75
N ALA A 178 -5.38 -9.77 -1.64
CA ALA A 178 -6.55 -9.24 -2.36
C ALA A 178 -7.69 -8.84 -1.41
N GLN A 179 -8.00 -9.64 -0.40
CA GLN A 179 -9.00 -9.31 0.63
C GLN A 179 -8.65 -8.02 1.38
N LEU A 180 -7.38 -7.83 1.75
CA LEU A 180 -6.92 -6.59 2.39
C LEU A 180 -7.08 -5.38 1.47
N ILE A 181 -6.72 -5.52 0.21
CA ILE A 181 -6.88 -4.45 -0.79
C ILE A 181 -8.35 -4.12 -0.98
N MET A 182 -9.22 -5.12 -1.12
CA MET A 182 -10.67 -4.91 -1.23
C MET A 182 -11.25 -4.19 -0.01
N ALA A 183 -10.87 -4.62 1.21
CA ALA A 183 -11.30 -3.97 2.44
C ALA A 183 -10.80 -2.51 2.51
N HIS A 184 -9.55 -2.27 2.11
CA HIS A 184 -9.01 -0.92 2.01
C HIS A 184 -9.79 -0.06 1.00
N CYS A 185 -10.07 -0.58 -0.19
CA CYS A 185 -10.88 0.10 -1.21
C CYS A 185 -12.31 0.38 -0.72
N ALA A 186 -12.90 -0.52 0.04
CA ALA A 186 -14.23 -0.34 0.64
C ALA A 186 -14.24 0.64 1.83
N GLY A 187 -13.09 1.13 2.28
CA GLY A 187 -12.99 1.98 3.48
C GLY A 187 -13.25 1.25 4.78
N THR A 188 -13.27 -0.08 4.77
CA THR A 188 -13.41 -0.89 5.99
C THR A 188 -12.10 -0.96 6.77
N ASP A 189 -12.17 -1.25 8.07
CA ASP A 189 -10.99 -1.29 8.93
C ASP A 189 -10.14 -2.54 8.66
N VAL A 190 -9.11 -2.38 7.84
CA VAL A 190 -8.15 -3.45 7.52
C VAL A 190 -7.33 -3.85 8.74
N ALA A 191 -7.07 -2.94 9.67
CA ALA A 191 -6.25 -3.21 10.85
C ALA A 191 -6.91 -4.22 11.81
N ALA A 192 -8.24 -4.35 11.77
CA ALA A 192 -8.96 -5.24 12.67
C ALA A 192 -8.66 -6.74 12.42
N SER A 193 -8.32 -7.12 11.19
CA SER A 193 -8.10 -8.52 10.82
C SER A 193 -6.66 -9.01 10.95
N ALA A 194 -5.72 -8.09 11.11
CA ALA A 194 -4.29 -8.39 11.14
C ALA A 194 -3.53 -7.52 12.18
N PHE A 195 -4.23 -6.93 13.13
CA PHE A 195 -3.66 -6.05 14.15
C PHE A 195 -2.83 -6.86 15.14
N ASP A 196 -1.57 -6.44 15.35
CA ASP A 196 -0.69 -7.06 16.35
C ASP A 196 -1.00 -6.45 17.73
N GLU A 197 -1.89 -7.10 18.45
CA GLU A 197 -2.33 -6.71 19.77
C GLU A 197 -1.16 -6.64 20.77
N ASN A 198 -0.27 -7.65 20.73
CA ASN A 198 0.86 -7.73 21.65
C ASN A 198 1.86 -6.60 21.41
N TYR A 199 2.21 -6.35 20.16
CA TYR A 199 3.07 -5.22 19.82
C TYR A 199 2.45 -3.89 20.26
N TYR A 200 1.16 -3.68 19.97
CA TYR A 200 0.49 -2.43 20.28
C TYR A 200 0.46 -2.14 21.77
N LEU A 201 0.12 -3.13 22.60
CA LEU A 201 0.10 -2.99 24.05
C LEU A 201 1.50 -2.81 24.64
N HIS A 202 2.52 -3.47 24.05
CA HIS A 202 3.91 -3.28 24.45
C HIS A 202 4.40 -1.86 24.11
N ALA A 203 4.11 -1.36 22.92
CA ALA A 203 4.50 -0.03 22.46
C ALA A 203 3.72 1.11 23.13
N ASN A 204 2.56 0.80 23.75
CA ASN A 204 1.68 1.78 24.40
C ASN A 204 1.29 1.30 25.82
N PRO A 205 2.19 1.41 26.83
CA PRO A 205 1.95 0.89 28.17
C PRO A 205 0.75 1.51 28.90
N ASP A 206 0.43 2.75 28.61
CA ASP A 206 -0.76 3.46 29.11
C ASP A 206 -2.05 2.79 28.62
N VAL A 207 -2.07 2.37 27.36
CA VAL A 207 -3.18 1.62 26.78
C VAL A 207 -3.25 0.22 27.36
N ALA A 208 -2.11 -0.47 27.54
CA ALA A 208 -2.07 -1.77 28.18
C ALA A 208 -2.70 -1.72 29.59
N ALA A 209 -2.35 -0.68 30.38
CA ALA A 209 -2.95 -0.47 31.69
C ALA A 209 -4.46 -0.17 31.61
N ALA A 210 -4.92 0.57 30.60
CA ALA A 210 -6.33 0.86 30.39
C ALA A 210 -7.15 -0.38 29.97
N VAL A 211 -6.57 -1.25 29.14
CA VAL A 211 -7.16 -2.54 28.79
C VAL A 211 -7.23 -3.45 30.01
N ALA A 212 -6.17 -3.53 30.82
CA ALA A 212 -6.16 -4.32 32.05
C ALA A 212 -7.22 -3.87 33.07
N ARG A 213 -7.56 -2.57 33.10
CA ARG A 213 -8.65 -2.02 33.92
C ARG A 213 -10.05 -2.15 33.31
N GLY A 214 -10.15 -2.71 32.11
CA GLY A 214 -11.43 -2.86 31.39
C GLY A 214 -11.97 -1.56 30.77
N THR A 215 -11.16 -0.48 30.69
CA THR A 215 -11.56 0.76 30.03
C THR A 215 -11.70 0.57 28.53
N PHE A 216 -10.88 -0.29 27.93
CA PHE A 216 -10.99 -0.73 26.53
C PHE A 216 -11.04 -2.26 26.49
N ALA A 217 -11.78 -2.80 25.53
CA ALA A 217 -11.88 -4.23 25.34
C ALA A 217 -10.57 -4.86 24.82
N SER A 218 -9.74 -4.06 24.10
CA SER A 218 -8.45 -4.50 23.54
C SER A 218 -7.64 -3.27 23.10
N GLY A 219 -6.34 -3.46 22.81
CA GLY A 219 -5.50 -2.44 22.19
C GLY A 219 -6.01 -2.08 20.79
N GLY A 220 -6.48 -3.05 20.01
CA GLY A 220 -7.11 -2.79 18.72
C GLY A 220 -8.38 -1.96 18.83
N HIS A 221 -9.18 -2.14 19.90
CA HIS A 221 -10.32 -1.26 20.19
C HIS A 221 -9.87 0.17 20.48
N HIS A 222 -8.87 0.34 21.35
CA HIS A 222 -8.29 1.67 21.63
C HIS A 222 -7.74 2.31 20.34
N TYR A 223 -6.97 1.54 19.53
CA TYR A 223 -6.38 2.05 18.28
C TYR A 223 -7.45 2.62 17.34
N ARG A 224 -8.55 1.89 17.13
CA ARG A 224 -9.66 2.35 16.27
C ARG A 224 -10.34 3.61 16.81
N ALA A 225 -10.58 3.67 18.13
CA ALA A 225 -11.31 4.76 18.75
C ALA A 225 -10.47 6.04 18.89
N HIS A 226 -9.20 5.90 19.24
CA HIS A 226 -8.32 7.00 19.65
C HIS A 226 -6.93 6.93 19.01
N GLY A 227 -6.23 5.79 19.12
CA GLY A 227 -4.81 5.66 18.85
C GLY A 227 -4.41 6.03 17.43
N ARG A 228 -5.31 5.80 16.45
CA ARG A 228 -5.10 6.23 15.08
C ARG A 228 -5.01 7.76 14.95
N ARG A 229 -5.86 8.51 15.65
CA ARG A 229 -5.83 9.99 15.65
C ARG A 229 -4.69 10.54 16.50
N GLU A 230 -4.25 9.78 17.49
CA GLU A 230 -3.12 10.12 18.36
C GLU A 230 -1.76 9.77 17.73
N GLY A 231 -1.73 9.15 16.53
CA GLY A 231 -0.51 8.75 15.87
C GLY A 231 0.25 7.63 16.60
N ARG A 232 -0.46 6.77 17.36
CA ARG A 232 0.14 5.69 18.14
C ARG A 232 0.82 4.67 17.23
N SER A 233 2.01 4.24 17.61
CA SER A 233 2.72 3.15 16.93
C SER A 233 1.91 1.86 16.95
N PHE A 234 1.76 1.23 15.81
CA PHE A 234 1.08 -0.05 15.66
C PHE A 234 1.79 -0.90 14.60
N ARG A 235 1.49 -2.19 14.60
CA ARG A 235 1.97 -3.14 13.59
C ARG A 235 0.84 -4.09 13.22
N LEU A 236 0.86 -4.59 11.99
CA LEU A 236 0.02 -5.68 11.55
C LEU A 236 0.80 -6.99 11.60
N LEU A 237 0.14 -8.07 12.00
CA LEU A 237 0.72 -9.42 11.91
C LEU A 237 0.99 -9.79 10.45
N PRO A 238 2.04 -10.60 10.17
CA PRO A 238 2.22 -11.20 8.86
C PRO A 238 0.97 -11.97 8.44
N LEU A 239 0.58 -11.86 7.15
CA LEU A 239 -0.70 -12.39 6.67
C LEU A 239 -0.82 -13.92 6.72
N ASP A 240 0.28 -14.63 6.78
CA ASP A 240 0.37 -16.09 6.79
C ASP A 240 0.66 -16.68 8.17
N VAL A 241 0.77 -15.85 9.20
CA VAL A 241 0.82 -16.36 10.58
C VAL A 241 -0.60 -16.73 11.00
N PRO A 242 -0.88 -18.00 11.35
CA PRO A 242 -2.17 -18.37 11.92
C PRO A 242 -2.40 -17.58 13.22
N PRO A 243 -3.63 -17.17 13.52
CA PRO A 243 -3.94 -16.61 14.83
C PRO A 243 -3.56 -17.66 15.88
N GLY A 244 -2.71 -17.28 16.83
CA GLY A 244 -2.32 -18.11 17.97
C GLY A 244 -3.51 -18.42 18.88
#